data_a0f0f9bae192c0917f7d5a943c265557
#
_entry.id   a0f0f9bae192c0917f7d5a943c265557
#
_cell.length_a   1.000
_cell.length_b   1.000
_cell.length_c   1.000
_cell.angle_alpha   90.00
_cell.angle_beta   90.00
_cell.angle_gamma   90.00
#
_symmetry.space_group_name_H-M   'P 1'
#
loop_
_entity.id
_entity.type
_entity.pdbx_description
1 polymer ?
#
loop_
_entity_poly.entity_id
_entity_poly.type
_entity_poly.pdbx_seq_one_letter_code
_entity_poly.pdbx_strand_id
1 'polypeptide(L)'
;MPKQYCYKVAPETKPELMGVAEPLAGCGCALEKLNIHVGDTACVLGAGPIGLMFVALLKANGCRKIIVSEPIAYRRDLAMQIGATRVVNPEEEDLRAIVKEETDGLGADVAVEAVASMMADCVYLVRPHGKILQFGHDELSRPEFPVAELLKNEIEVYGGYLGKYYMRKVAKIIESGILPLDQIVTHVIPASRYQEALDLAASRQCGKVFVAIDF
;
A
#
# COMPACT_ATOMS: atom_id res chain seq x y z
N MET A 1 -5.54 13.90 25.52
CA MET A 1 -5.75 12.55 24.93
C MET A 1 -5.78 11.53 26.08
N PRO A 2 -6.76 10.61 26.16
CA PRO A 2 -6.77 9.58 27.21
C PRO A 2 -5.50 8.71 27.13
N LYS A 3 -4.89 8.41 28.29
CA LYS A 3 -3.64 7.65 28.42
C LYS A 3 -3.67 6.30 27.70
N GLN A 4 -4.83 5.67 27.60
CA GLN A 4 -5.02 4.38 26.91
C GLN A 4 -4.77 4.41 25.40
N TYR A 5 -4.74 5.60 24.78
CA TYR A 5 -4.43 5.79 23.37
C TYR A 5 -3.00 6.32 23.12
N CYS A 6 -2.19 6.39 24.19
CA CYS A 6 -0.79 6.76 24.07
C CYS A 6 0.07 5.50 24.08
N TYR A 7 0.92 5.36 23.08
CA TYR A 7 1.83 4.24 22.93
C TYR A 7 3.26 4.74 23.08
N LYS A 8 3.96 4.25 24.09
CA LYS A 8 5.36 4.57 24.31
C LYS A 8 6.19 3.81 23.26
N VAL A 9 7.12 4.51 22.66
CA VAL A 9 8.13 3.95 21.74
C VAL A 9 9.52 4.14 22.34
N ALA A 10 10.49 3.38 21.83
CA ALA A 10 11.88 3.49 22.24
C ALA A 10 12.42 4.91 21.92
N PRO A 11 13.21 5.52 22.82
CA PRO A 11 13.69 6.90 22.64
C PRO A 11 14.50 7.14 21.36
N GLU A 12 15.17 6.10 20.85
CA GLU A 12 15.96 6.10 19.62
C GLU A 12 15.12 6.03 18.34
N THR A 13 13.82 5.79 18.45
CA THR A 13 12.92 5.71 17.29
C THR A 13 12.81 7.09 16.62
N LYS A 14 13.14 7.15 15.35
CA LYS A 14 13.11 8.40 14.57
C LYS A 14 11.68 8.93 14.48
N PRO A 15 11.44 10.22 14.84
CA PRO A 15 10.10 10.82 14.83
C PRO A 15 9.39 10.73 13.47
N GLU A 16 10.14 10.89 12.37
CA GLU A 16 9.61 10.82 11.00
C GLU A 16 9.04 9.44 10.66
N LEU A 17 9.58 8.36 11.24
CA LEU A 17 9.05 7.01 11.06
C LEU A 17 7.76 6.81 11.89
N MET A 18 7.64 7.50 13.02
CA MET A 18 6.40 7.50 13.79
C MET A 18 5.29 8.30 13.09
N GLY A 19 5.66 9.25 12.23
CA GLY A 19 4.71 10.00 11.41
C GLY A 19 3.92 9.15 10.42
N VAL A 20 4.37 7.92 10.13
CA VAL A 20 3.63 6.96 9.28
C VAL A 20 2.88 5.89 10.08
N ALA A 21 2.90 5.95 11.42
CA ALA A 21 2.30 4.90 12.25
C ALA A 21 0.79 4.75 12.04
N GLU A 22 0.06 5.86 11.89
CA GLU A 22 -1.40 5.81 11.70
C GLU A 22 -1.76 5.18 10.35
N PRO A 23 -1.28 5.66 9.19
CA PRO A 23 -1.60 5.02 7.92
C PRO A 23 -1.07 3.57 7.83
N LEU A 24 0.09 3.27 8.41
CA LEU A 24 0.61 1.90 8.49
C LEU A 24 -0.30 0.99 9.33
N ALA A 25 -0.92 1.51 10.39
CA ALA A 25 -1.90 0.77 11.17
C ALA A 25 -3.15 0.43 10.34
N GLY A 26 -3.61 1.37 9.53
CA GLY A 26 -4.69 1.13 8.56
C GLY A 26 -4.34 0.02 7.57
N CYS A 27 -3.18 0.12 6.92
CA CYS A 27 -2.70 -0.87 5.97
C CYS A 27 -2.53 -2.25 6.61
N GLY A 28 -1.87 -2.35 7.75
CA GLY A 28 -1.62 -3.62 8.43
C GLY A 28 -2.91 -4.29 8.90
N CYS A 29 -3.83 -3.54 9.49
CA CYS A 29 -5.14 -4.05 9.91
C CYS A 29 -5.98 -4.54 8.71
N ALA A 30 -5.91 -3.85 7.57
CA ALA A 30 -6.63 -4.24 6.37
C ALA A 30 -6.01 -5.49 5.74
N LEU A 31 -4.67 -5.59 5.70
CA LEU A 31 -3.97 -6.72 5.10
C LEU A 31 -4.23 -8.04 5.84
N GLU A 32 -4.42 -8.02 7.16
CA GLU A 32 -4.75 -9.23 7.95
C GLU A 32 -6.02 -9.94 7.45
N LYS A 33 -6.97 -9.20 6.86
CA LYS A 33 -8.20 -9.77 6.30
C LYS A 33 -7.95 -10.67 5.10
N LEU A 34 -6.87 -10.43 4.36
CA LEU A 34 -6.52 -11.20 3.18
C LEU A 34 -5.93 -12.57 3.52
N ASN A 35 -5.45 -12.77 4.75
CA ASN A 35 -4.80 -14.02 5.17
C ASN A 35 -3.72 -14.45 4.17
N ILE A 36 -2.70 -13.60 4.00
CA ILE A 36 -1.59 -13.82 3.06
C ILE A 36 -0.77 -15.04 3.46
N HIS A 37 -0.43 -15.86 2.48
CA HIS A 37 0.44 -17.03 2.68
C HIS A 37 1.81 -16.81 2.02
N VAL A 38 2.82 -17.48 2.56
CA VAL A 38 4.15 -17.49 1.97
C VAL A 38 4.07 -18.09 0.56
N GLY A 39 4.58 -17.37 -0.42
CA GLY A 39 4.55 -17.76 -1.83
C GLY A 39 3.43 -17.13 -2.66
N ASP A 40 2.46 -16.45 -2.02
CA ASP A 40 1.40 -15.74 -2.74
C ASP A 40 1.96 -14.72 -3.73
N THR A 41 1.22 -14.48 -4.80
CA THR A 41 1.42 -13.39 -5.75
C THR A 41 0.42 -12.28 -5.46
N ALA A 42 0.91 -11.07 -5.29
CA ALA A 42 0.09 -9.88 -5.04
C ALA A 42 0.18 -8.88 -6.19
N CYS A 43 -0.94 -8.22 -6.51
CA CYS A 43 -0.98 -7.06 -7.39
C CYS A 43 -1.41 -5.83 -6.57
N VAL A 44 -0.67 -4.72 -6.68
CA VAL A 44 -0.97 -3.46 -5.98
C VAL A 44 -1.22 -2.38 -7.02
N LEU A 45 -2.40 -1.77 -6.99
CA LEU A 45 -2.76 -0.67 -7.85
C LEU A 45 -2.51 0.65 -7.13
N GLY A 46 -1.53 1.39 -7.65
CA GLY A 46 -1.01 2.63 -7.08
C GLY A 46 0.21 2.43 -6.17
N ALA A 47 1.26 3.25 -6.38
CA ALA A 47 2.46 3.32 -5.55
C ALA A 47 2.61 4.68 -4.85
N GLY A 48 1.49 5.30 -4.45
CA GLY A 48 1.51 6.37 -3.47
C GLY A 48 1.99 5.86 -2.09
N PRO A 49 2.13 6.72 -1.08
CA PRO A 49 2.61 6.31 0.24
C PRO A 49 1.88 5.08 0.82
N ILE A 50 0.58 4.98 0.60
CA ILE A 50 -0.25 3.84 1.03
C ILE A 50 0.10 2.57 0.26
N GLY A 51 0.17 2.64 -1.07
CA GLY A 51 0.57 1.50 -1.90
C GLY A 51 1.96 0.98 -1.56
N LEU A 52 2.92 1.88 -1.33
CA LEU A 52 4.27 1.53 -0.89
C LEU A 52 4.29 0.82 0.46
N MET A 53 3.44 1.23 1.42
CA MET A 53 3.27 0.52 2.69
C MET A 53 2.71 -0.90 2.49
N PHE A 54 1.76 -1.07 1.56
CA PHE A 54 1.27 -2.40 1.20
C PHE A 54 2.35 -3.26 0.55
N VAL A 55 3.18 -2.70 -0.35
CA VAL A 55 4.32 -3.42 -0.94
C VAL A 55 5.28 -3.93 0.14
N ALA A 56 5.66 -3.06 1.10
CA ALA A 56 6.52 -3.43 2.21
C ALA A 56 5.89 -4.53 3.09
N LEU A 57 4.62 -4.38 3.43
CA LEU A 57 3.88 -5.36 4.25
C LEU A 57 3.71 -6.71 3.53
N LEU A 58 3.36 -6.72 2.25
CA LEU A 58 3.24 -7.94 1.44
C LEU A 58 4.57 -8.68 1.35
N LYS A 59 5.67 -7.95 1.14
CA LYS A 59 7.02 -8.52 1.14
C LYS A 59 7.37 -9.16 2.48
N ALA A 60 7.09 -8.45 3.58
CA ALA A 60 7.34 -8.95 4.93
C ALA A 60 6.46 -10.15 5.29
N ASN A 61 5.27 -10.28 4.69
CA ASN A 61 4.39 -11.45 4.85
C ASN A 61 4.75 -12.62 3.93
N GLY A 62 5.79 -12.51 3.11
CA GLY A 62 6.31 -13.62 2.33
C GLY A 62 5.71 -13.79 0.93
N CYS A 63 5.07 -12.76 0.37
CA CYS A 63 4.68 -12.79 -1.03
C CYS A 63 5.89 -13.02 -1.92
N ARG A 64 5.79 -13.99 -2.84
CA ARG A 64 6.85 -14.34 -3.79
C ARG A 64 6.96 -13.33 -4.91
N LYS A 65 5.82 -12.90 -5.42
CA LYS A 65 5.73 -11.86 -6.46
C LYS A 65 4.85 -10.72 -5.99
N ILE A 66 5.28 -9.50 -6.25
CA ILE A 66 4.53 -8.27 -5.98
C ILE A 66 4.60 -7.41 -7.23
N ILE A 67 3.48 -7.36 -7.94
CA ILE A 67 3.32 -6.60 -9.20
C ILE A 67 2.66 -5.27 -8.84
N VAL A 68 3.25 -4.15 -9.24
CA VAL A 68 2.74 -2.81 -8.89
C VAL A 68 2.42 -2.02 -10.15
N SER A 69 1.21 -1.51 -10.25
CA SER A 69 0.77 -0.61 -11.32
C SER A 69 0.84 0.84 -10.85
N GLU A 70 1.65 1.67 -11.53
CA GLU A 70 1.84 3.08 -11.19
C GLU A 70 2.32 3.87 -12.43
N PRO A 71 1.65 4.95 -12.83
CA PRO A 71 2.05 5.74 -14.00
C PRO A 71 3.33 6.56 -13.78
N ILE A 72 3.66 6.94 -12.53
CA ILE A 72 4.77 7.84 -12.23
C ILE A 72 6.09 7.06 -12.08
N ALA A 73 7.07 7.32 -12.94
CA ALA A 73 8.35 6.60 -12.96
C ALA A 73 9.05 6.61 -11.60
N TYR A 74 9.19 7.78 -10.97
CA TYR A 74 9.80 7.91 -9.63
C TYR A 74 9.19 6.94 -8.60
N ARG A 75 7.86 6.79 -8.61
CA ARG A 75 7.15 5.90 -7.69
C ARG A 75 7.30 4.43 -8.06
N ARG A 76 7.42 4.12 -9.35
CA ARG A 76 7.76 2.75 -9.80
C ARG A 76 9.15 2.35 -9.29
N ASP A 77 10.14 3.23 -9.43
CA ASP A 77 11.51 2.97 -8.94
C ASP A 77 11.52 2.76 -7.43
N LEU A 78 10.78 3.58 -6.70
CA LEU A 78 10.64 3.44 -5.25
C LEU A 78 9.94 2.13 -4.85
N ALA A 79 8.90 1.72 -5.57
CA ALA A 79 8.23 0.45 -5.33
C ALA A 79 9.17 -0.75 -5.51
N MET A 80 10.05 -0.72 -6.53
CA MET A 80 11.09 -1.74 -6.73
C MET A 80 12.07 -1.78 -5.56
N GLN A 81 12.54 -0.63 -5.08
CA GLN A 81 13.46 -0.56 -3.93
C GLN A 81 12.83 -1.14 -2.66
N ILE A 82 11.54 -0.91 -2.44
CA ILE A 82 10.79 -1.36 -1.25
C ILE A 82 10.51 -2.86 -1.29
N GLY A 83 10.39 -3.45 -2.48
CA GLY A 83 10.21 -4.91 -2.58
C GLY A 83 9.24 -5.40 -3.65
N ALA A 84 8.77 -4.54 -4.54
CA ALA A 84 8.08 -4.99 -5.74
C ALA A 84 9.01 -5.86 -6.60
N THR A 85 8.46 -6.87 -7.25
CA THR A 85 9.22 -7.75 -8.17
C THR A 85 9.02 -7.34 -9.63
N ARG A 86 7.93 -6.65 -9.93
CA ARG A 86 7.60 -6.09 -11.22
C ARG A 86 6.84 -4.78 -11.02
N VAL A 87 7.16 -3.77 -11.81
CA VAL A 87 6.39 -2.53 -11.91
C VAL A 87 5.87 -2.36 -13.33
N VAL A 88 4.70 -1.78 -13.47
CA VAL A 88 3.98 -1.63 -14.73
C VAL A 88 3.56 -0.17 -14.88
N ASN A 89 3.86 0.43 -16.03
CA ASN A 89 3.24 1.69 -16.41
C ASN A 89 1.90 1.40 -17.12
N PRO A 90 0.75 1.64 -16.49
CA PRO A 90 -0.55 1.32 -17.09
C PRO A 90 -0.90 2.17 -18.32
N GLU A 91 -0.14 3.24 -18.58
CA GLU A 91 -0.29 4.08 -19.78
C GLU A 91 0.40 3.47 -21.01
N GLU A 92 1.33 2.53 -20.82
CA GLU A 92 2.16 1.95 -21.87
C GLU A 92 2.07 0.43 -21.94
N GLU A 93 1.66 -0.24 -20.86
CA GLU A 93 1.68 -1.69 -20.70
C GLU A 93 0.32 -2.24 -20.31
N ASP A 94 -0.02 -3.42 -20.79
CA ASP A 94 -1.24 -4.14 -20.37
C ASP A 94 -1.00 -4.88 -19.05
N LEU A 95 -1.49 -4.29 -17.96
CA LEU A 95 -1.38 -4.87 -16.63
C LEU A 95 -1.99 -6.28 -16.53
N ARG A 96 -3.12 -6.53 -17.20
CA ARG A 96 -3.78 -7.85 -17.16
C ARG A 96 -2.94 -8.91 -17.85
N ALA A 97 -2.39 -8.59 -19.02
CA ALA A 97 -1.49 -9.48 -19.72
C ALA A 97 -0.25 -9.81 -18.89
N ILE A 98 0.38 -8.79 -18.27
CA ILE A 98 1.55 -8.98 -17.41
C ILE A 98 1.22 -9.84 -16.17
N VAL A 99 0.11 -9.59 -15.48
CA VAL A 99 -0.28 -10.41 -14.33
C VAL A 99 -0.51 -11.87 -14.77
N LYS A 100 -1.13 -12.11 -15.93
CA LYS A 100 -1.31 -13.45 -16.46
C LYS A 100 0.02 -14.12 -16.80
N GLU A 101 0.94 -13.43 -17.43
CA GLU A 101 2.29 -13.93 -17.72
C GLU A 101 3.04 -14.30 -16.43
N GLU A 102 3.03 -13.41 -15.44
CA GLU A 102 3.72 -13.60 -14.16
C GLU A 102 3.11 -14.70 -13.28
N THR A 103 1.91 -15.20 -13.62
CA THR A 103 1.15 -16.19 -12.83
C THR A 103 0.76 -17.42 -13.64
N ASP A 104 1.47 -17.72 -14.71
CA ASP A 104 1.21 -18.88 -15.57
C ASP A 104 -0.26 -18.95 -16.07
N GLY A 105 -0.86 -17.80 -16.34
CA GLY A 105 -2.24 -17.66 -16.81
C GLY A 105 -3.30 -17.63 -15.72
N LEU A 106 -2.97 -17.86 -14.44
CA LEU A 106 -3.96 -17.98 -13.36
C LEU A 106 -4.51 -16.63 -12.88
N GLY A 107 -3.67 -15.64 -12.70
CA GLY A 107 -3.94 -14.38 -11.99
C GLY A 107 -3.34 -14.35 -10.59
N ALA A 108 -3.33 -13.19 -9.96
CA ALA A 108 -2.77 -12.99 -8.62
C ALA A 108 -3.63 -13.64 -7.53
N ASP A 109 -3.02 -14.05 -6.43
CA ASP A 109 -3.73 -14.53 -5.25
C ASP A 109 -4.51 -13.41 -4.58
N VAL A 110 -3.91 -12.22 -4.55
CA VAL A 110 -4.52 -11.03 -3.96
C VAL A 110 -4.29 -9.79 -4.83
N ALA A 111 -5.27 -8.88 -4.81
CA ALA A 111 -5.14 -7.53 -5.36
C ALA A 111 -5.43 -6.48 -4.28
N VAL A 112 -4.63 -5.44 -4.22
CA VAL A 112 -4.83 -4.29 -3.33
C VAL A 112 -5.11 -3.06 -4.18
N GLU A 113 -6.30 -2.52 -4.03
CA GLU A 113 -6.73 -1.27 -4.66
C GLU A 113 -6.40 -0.09 -3.72
N ALA A 114 -5.46 0.78 -4.11
CA ALA A 114 -4.98 1.92 -3.33
C ALA A 114 -5.16 3.28 -4.03
N VAL A 115 -6.02 3.33 -5.07
CA VAL A 115 -6.26 4.53 -5.91
C VAL A 115 -7.65 5.12 -5.69
N ALA A 116 -8.65 4.30 -5.34
CA ALA A 116 -10.07 4.56 -5.15
C ALA A 116 -10.98 4.42 -6.39
N SER A 117 -10.43 4.14 -7.57
CA SER A 117 -11.21 4.10 -8.82
C SER A 117 -11.01 2.82 -9.65
N MET A 118 -10.12 1.91 -9.22
CA MET A 118 -9.69 0.76 -10.02
C MET A 118 -10.22 -0.59 -9.51
N MET A 119 -11.32 -0.57 -8.76
CA MET A 119 -11.92 -1.79 -8.21
C MET A 119 -12.34 -2.80 -9.28
N ALA A 120 -12.88 -2.31 -10.41
CA ALA A 120 -13.26 -3.16 -11.54
C ALA A 120 -12.06 -3.91 -12.14
N ASP A 121 -10.91 -3.24 -12.22
CA ASP A 121 -9.69 -3.85 -12.73
C ASP A 121 -9.21 -4.98 -11.83
N CYS A 122 -9.27 -4.80 -10.51
CA CYS A 122 -8.87 -5.82 -9.54
C CYS A 122 -9.58 -7.16 -9.76
N VAL A 123 -10.86 -7.15 -10.17
CA VAL A 123 -11.63 -8.38 -10.42
C VAL A 123 -11.02 -9.22 -11.56
N TYR A 124 -10.39 -8.57 -12.53
CA TYR A 124 -9.77 -9.26 -13.66
C TYR A 124 -8.29 -9.61 -13.44
N LEU A 125 -7.69 -9.13 -12.34
CA LEU A 125 -6.29 -9.39 -12.01
C LEU A 125 -6.11 -10.59 -11.09
N VAL A 126 -7.13 -10.94 -10.30
CA VAL A 126 -7.05 -12.07 -9.38
C VAL A 126 -7.47 -13.37 -10.04
N ARG A 127 -6.95 -14.49 -9.50
CA ARG A 127 -7.36 -15.85 -9.90
C ARG A 127 -8.76 -16.18 -9.36
N PRO A 128 -9.40 -17.26 -9.83
CA PRO A 128 -10.55 -17.83 -9.13
C PRO A 128 -10.22 -18.07 -7.64
N HIS A 129 -11.18 -17.78 -6.75
CA HIS A 129 -11.02 -17.75 -5.29
C HIS A 129 -9.93 -16.79 -4.81
N GLY A 130 -9.59 -15.78 -5.62
CA GLY A 130 -8.66 -14.71 -5.24
C GLY A 130 -9.33 -13.68 -4.34
N LYS A 131 -8.53 -12.81 -3.74
CA LYS A 131 -9.01 -11.82 -2.77
C LYS A 131 -8.67 -10.42 -3.22
N ILE A 132 -9.60 -9.49 -2.99
CA ILE A 132 -9.41 -8.07 -3.30
C ILE A 132 -9.55 -7.26 -2.02
N LEU A 133 -8.60 -6.37 -1.77
CA LEU A 133 -8.68 -5.36 -0.73
C LEU A 133 -8.94 -3.99 -1.37
N GLN A 134 -10.13 -3.45 -1.13
CA GLN A 134 -10.44 -2.04 -1.42
C GLN A 134 -9.96 -1.18 -0.25
N PHE A 135 -8.93 -0.37 -0.49
CA PHE A 135 -8.37 0.54 0.51
C PHE A 135 -8.36 2.00 0.03
N GLY A 136 -8.18 2.22 -1.27
CA GLY A 136 -8.32 3.55 -1.87
C GLY A 136 -9.69 4.14 -1.53
N HIS A 137 -9.72 5.40 -1.11
CA HIS A 137 -10.91 6.08 -0.63
C HIS A 137 -11.13 7.39 -1.36
N ASP A 138 -12.28 7.50 -2.03
CA ASP A 138 -12.83 8.72 -2.60
C ASP A 138 -14.35 8.67 -2.42
N GLU A 139 -14.89 9.62 -1.66
CA GLU A 139 -16.33 9.68 -1.37
C GLU A 139 -17.20 9.89 -2.61
N LEU A 140 -16.62 10.43 -3.67
CA LEU A 140 -17.33 10.70 -4.93
C LEU A 140 -17.17 9.57 -5.95
N SER A 141 -16.21 8.68 -5.75
CA SER A 141 -15.96 7.58 -6.67
C SER A 141 -17.14 6.60 -6.71
N ARG A 142 -17.53 6.22 -7.92
CA ARG A 142 -18.61 5.25 -8.18
C ARG A 142 -18.16 4.33 -9.32
N PRO A 143 -17.11 3.52 -9.09
CA PRO A 143 -16.61 2.62 -10.13
C PRO A 143 -17.67 1.58 -10.49
N GLU A 144 -17.72 1.21 -11.77
CA GLU A 144 -18.46 0.02 -12.20
C GLU A 144 -17.88 -1.21 -11.53
N PHE A 145 -18.75 -2.18 -11.26
CA PHE A 145 -18.34 -3.40 -10.60
C PHE A 145 -18.82 -4.63 -11.39
N PRO A 146 -17.90 -5.46 -11.93
CA PRO A 146 -18.22 -6.60 -12.76
C PRO A 146 -18.75 -7.80 -11.93
N VAL A 147 -19.98 -7.68 -11.43
CA VAL A 147 -20.61 -8.65 -10.51
C VAL A 147 -20.62 -10.08 -11.08
N ALA A 148 -20.85 -10.22 -12.39
CA ALA A 148 -20.87 -11.54 -13.04
C ALA A 148 -19.52 -12.25 -12.94
N GLU A 149 -18.42 -11.52 -13.16
CA GLU A 149 -17.06 -12.09 -13.05
C GLU A 149 -16.69 -12.40 -11.60
N LEU A 150 -17.11 -11.55 -10.65
CA LEU A 150 -16.92 -11.81 -9.23
C LEU A 150 -17.61 -13.11 -8.81
N LEU A 151 -18.87 -13.31 -9.18
CA LEU A 151 -19.63 -14.50 -8.84
C LEU A 151 -19.09 -15.77 -9.50
N LYS A 152 -18.78 -15.69 -10.81
CA LYS A 152 -18.27 -16.83 -11.59
C LYS A 152 -16.92 -17.34 -11.06
N ASN A 153 -16.09 -16.46 -10.56
CA ASN A 153 -14.76 -16.79 -10.04
C ASN A 153 -14.71 -16.88 -8.51
N GLU A 154 -15.85 -16.73 -7.81
CA GLU A 154 -15.96 -16.79 -6.34
C GLU A 154 -14.92 -15.90 -5.63
N ILE A 155 -14.78 -14.65 -6.10
CA ILE A 155 -13.79 -13.68 -5.59
C ILE A 155 -14.28 -13.06 -4.27
N GLU A 156 -13.41 -12.99 -3.28
CA GLU A 156 -13.68 -12.34 -2.01
C GLU A 156 -13.24 -10.87 -2.04
N VAL A 157 -14.11 -9.97 -1.55
CA VAL A 157 -13.83 -8.52 -1.49
C VAL A 157 -13.86 -8.03 -0.07
N TYR A 158 -12.79 -7.36 0.35
CA TYR A 158 -12.62 -6.79 1.69
C TYR A 158 -12.46 -5.27 1.61
N GLY A 159 -13.20 -4.54 2.45
CA GLY A 159 -12.97 -3.12 2.68
C GLY A 159 -11.94 -2.89 3.78
N GLY A 160 -11.01 -1.95 3.57
CA GLY A 160 -10.07 -1.47 4.59
C GLY A 160 -10.25 0.04 4.78
N TYR A 161 -10.14 0.53 6.04
CA TYR A 161 -10.25 1.98 6.31
C TYR A 161 -9.31 2.44 7.43
N LEU A 162 -9.57 2.05 8.66
CA LEU A 162 -8.80 2.49 9.84
C LEU A 162 -8.11 1.32 10.56
N GLY A 163 -6.97 1.62 11.18
CA GLY A 163 -6.19 0.66 11.95
C GLY A 163 -6.69 0.43 13.37
N LYS A 164 -7.97 0.05 13.53
CA LYS A 164 -8.60 -0.20 14.84
C LYS A 164 -7.74 -1.17 15.66
N TYR A 165 -7.33 -0.73 16.86
CA TYR A 165 -6.52 -1.53 17.81
C TYR A 165 -5.14 -1.99 17.31
N TYR A 166 -4.71 -1.57 16.13
CA TYR A 166 -3.46 -2.01 15.49
C TYR A 166 -2.23 -1.17 15.90
N MET A 167 -2.42 0.04 16.47
CA MET A 167 -1.34 0.98 16.77
C MET A 167 -0.24 0.40 17.66
N ARG A 168 -0.58 -0.44 18.67
CA ARG A 168 0.44 -1.08 19.51
C ARG A 168 1.36 -2.00 18.69
N LYS A 169 0.80 -2.76 17.74
CA LYS A 169 1.55 -3.66 16.86
C LYS A 169 2.44 -2.86 15.92
N VAL A 170 1.92 -1.77 15.35
CA VAL A 170 2.68 -0.89 14.45
C VAL A 170 3.85 -0.23 15.16
N ALA A 171 3.69 0.25 16.40
CA ALA A 171 4.81 0.80 17.15
C ALA A 171 5.97 -0.23 17.25
N LYS A 172 5.66 -1.50 17.49
CA LYS A 172 6.66 -2.57 17.53
C LYS A 172 7.25 -2.91 16.15
N ILE A 173 6.45 -2.85 15.11
CA ILE A 173 6.91 -3.02 13.72
C ILE A 173 7.92 -1.93 13.37
N ILE A 174 7.62 -0.67 13.69
CA ILE A 174 8.52 0.46 13.44
C ILE A 174 9.82 0.31 14.24
N GLU A 175 9.73 0.01 15.55
CA GLU A 175 10.91 -0.20 16.40
C GLU A 175 11.81 -1.36 15.91
N SER A 176 11.22 -2.41 15.34
CA SER A 176 11.98 -3.57 14.87
C SER A 176 12.76 -3.33 13.57
N GLY A 177 12.41 -2.28 12.81
CA GLY A 177 13.02 -2.01 11.51
C GLY A 177 12.75 -3.06 10.43
N ILE A 178 11.74 -3.94 10.62
CA ILE A 178 11.42 -5.01 9.66
C ILE A 178 10.90 -4.49 8.32
N LEU A 179 10.35 -3.28 8.30
CA LEU A 179 9.87 -2.62 7.09
C LEU A 179 10.81 -1.47 6.71
N PRO A 180 11.11 -1.25 5.42
CA PRO A 180 11.98 -0.18 4.93
C PRO A 180 11.26 1.19 4.94
N LEU A 181 10.78 1.63 6.10
CA LEU A 181 9.98 2.85 6.23
C LEU A 181 10.77 4.12 5.95
N ASP A 182 12.09 4.09 6.17
CA ASP A 182 13.02 5.16 5.81
C ASP A 182 13.09 5.42 4.30
N GLN A 183 12.81 4.41 3.49
CA GLN A 183 12.69 4.56 2.04
C GLN A 183 11.31 5.11 1.64
N ILE A 184 10.27 4.85 2.44
CA ILE A 184 8.93 5.40 2.21
C ILE A 184 8.86 6.88 2.60
N VAL A 185 9.48 7.27 3.73
CA VAL A 185 9.61 8.67 4.15
C VAL A 185 10.79 9.30 3.42
N THR A 186 10.54 9.78 2.21
CA THR A 186 11.59 10.27 1.31
C THR A 186 12.11 11.67 1.64
N HIS A 187 11.32 12.47 2.33
CA HIS A 187 11.68 13.86 2.65
C HIS A 187 11.25 14.23 4.06
N VAL A 188 12.16 14.94 4.75
CA VAL A 188 11.92 15.58 6.05
C VAL A 188 12.16 17.07 5.87
N ILE A 189 11.11 17.88 5.97
CA ILE A 189 11.15 19.32 5.70
C ILE A 189 10.75 20.08 6.97
N PRO A 190 11.49 21.10 7.42
CA PRO A 190 11.13 21.85 8.61
C PRO A 190 9.81 22.61 8.42
N ALA A 191 9.05 22.80 9.50
CA ALA A 191 7.76 23.46 9.46
C ALA A 191 7.81 24.91 8.92
N SER A 192 8.95 25.59 9.06
CA SER A 192 9.19 26.90 8.46
C SER A 192 9.14 26.90 6.92
N ARG A 193 9.28 25.72 6.30
CA ARG A 193 9.22 25.50 4.85
C ARG A 193 8.00 24.66 4.45
N TYR A 194 6.91 24.73 5.20
CA TYR A 194 5.73 23.87 4.98
C TYR A 194 5.16 23.95 3.56
N GLN A 195 5.24 25.14 2.91
CA GLN A 195 4.75 25.30 1.53
C GLN A 195 5.53 24.41 0.56
N GLU A 196 6.84 24.33 0.69
CA GLU A 196 7.68 23.42 -0.10
C GLU A 196 7.27 21.95 0.10
N ALA A 197 6.96 21.57 1.34
CA ALA A 197 6.48 20.21 1.62
C ALA A 197 5.15 19.90 0.91
N LEU A 198 4.24 20.86 0.87
CA LEU A 198 2.96 20.73 0.15
C LEU A 198 3.16 20.65 -1.37
N ASP A 199 3.99 21.52 -1.92
CA ASP A 199 4.29 21.56 -3.36
C ASP A 199 4.95 20.25 -3.81
N LEU A 200 5.89 19.74 -3.02
CA LEU A 200 6.53 18.45 -3.28
C LEU A 200 5.53 17.29 -3.22
N ALA A 201 4.66 17.26 -2.22
CA ALA A 201 3.62 16.25 -2.12
C ALA A 201 2.64 16.31 -3.31
N ALA A 202 2.27 17.52 -3.74
CA ALA A 202 1.40 17.74 -4.89
C ALA A 202 2.05 17.33 -6.21
N SER A 203 3.37 17.47 -6.35
CA SER A 203 4.12 17.04 -7.53
C SER A 203 4.11 15.55 -7.75
N ARG A 204 3.79 14.76 -6.72
CA ARG A 204 3.85 13.28 -6.70
C ARG A 204 5.25 12.69 -6.95
N GLN A 205 6.30 13.51 -6.98
CA GLN A 205 7.70 13.08 -7.13
C GLN A 205 8.33 12.78 -5.75
N CYS A 206 7.57 12.12 -4.90
CA CYS A 206 7.97 11.72 -3.55
C CYS A 206 7.20 10.48 -3.08
N GLY A 207 7.74 9.81 -2.08
CA GLY A 207 7.00 8.90 -1.23
C GLY A 207 6.19 9.68 -0.20
N LYS A 208 6.49 9.53 1.09
CA LYS A 208 5.89 10.34 2.16
C LYS A 208 6.79 11.53 2.50
N VAL A 209 6.22 12.72 2.54
CA VAL A 209 6.87 13.93 3.08
C VAL A 209 6.50 14.07 4.56
N PHE A 210 7.48 14.23 5.41
CA PHE A 210 7.32 14.51 6.83
C PHE A 210 7.67 15.98 7.11
N VAL A 211 6.80 16.69 7.83
CA VAL A 211 7.05 18.06 8.26
C VAL A 211 7.55 18.03 9.71
N ALA A 212 8.82 18.38 9.91
CA ALA A 212 9.43 18.43 11.23
C ALA A 212 9.09 19.77 11.92
N ILE A 213 8.64 19.68 13.17
CA ILE A 213 8.38 20.87 14.01
C ILE A 213 9.58 21.04 14.93
N ASP A 214 10.29 22.13 14.75
CA ASP A 214 11.37 22.55 15.65
C ASP A 214 10.73 23.37 16.79
N PHE A 215 10.92 22.92 18.01
CA PHE A 215 10.50 23.62 19.23
C PHE A 215 11.68 24.37 19.84
#